data_a430fcdda2cdada80a43f345b3e6ac4e
#
_entry.id   a430fcdda2cdada80a43f345b3e6ac4e
#
_cell.length_a   1.000
_cell.length_b   1.000
_cell.length_c   1.000
_cell.angle_alpha   90.00
_cell.angle_beta   90.00
_cell.angle_gamma   90.00
#
_symmetry.space_group_name_H-M   'P 1'
#
loop_
_entity.id
_entity.type
_entity.pdbx_description
1 polymer ?
#
loop_
_entity_poly.entity_id
_entity_poly.type
_entity_poly.pdbx_seq_one_letter_code
_entity_poly.pdbx_strand_id
1 'polypeptide(L)'
;MSNRSQVVVEGFAGLDVSAREISVARRQGKEEKHVVASFANNASGHKALLAYLVLGTERVRVCLEASGNYSLDRALALHAHCQLEVSLVNPRRARRFAESLGERSKTDPVDARVLCEYAARMPWVAWQPPSLLALRLRAITAPSRPWA
;
A
#
# COMPACT_ATOMS: atom_id res chain seq x y z
N MET A 1 20.35 -26.19 -8.09
CA MET A 1 19.75 -25.97 -8.33
C MET A 1 19.30 -24.94 -8.52
N SER A 2 18.91 -24.82 -8.91
CA SER A 2 18.52 -23.73 -9.41
C SER A 2 18.25 -22.64 -8.53
N ASN A 3 18.29 -21.51 -8.92
CA ASN A 3 18.05 -20.35 -8.18
C ASN A 3 16.69 -19.85 -8.39
N ARG A 4 15.75 -20.63 -8.05
CA ARG A 4 14.44 -20.26 -8.26
C ARG A 4 14.08 -19.03 -7.63
N SER A 5 14.68 -18.64 -6.50
CA SER A 5 14.39 -17.40 -5.84
C SER A 5 14.65 -16.19 -6.72
N GLN A 6 15.39 -16.38 -7.78
CA GLN A 6 15.68 -15.29 -8.69
C GLN A 6 14.64 -15.11 -9.77
N VAL A 7 13.67 -15.98 -9.80
CA VAL A 7 12.63 -15.96 -10.83
C VAL A 7 11.32 -15.48 -10.27
N VAL A 8 11.34 -14.77 -9.18
CA VAL A 8 10.12 -14.28 -8.57
C VAL A 8 9.56 -13.14 -9.41
N VAL A 9 8.33 -13.27 -9.82
CA VAL A 9 7.63 -12.21 -10.52
C VAL A 9 7.16 -11.22 -9.48
N GLU A 10 7.73 -10.02 -9.52
CA GLU A 10 7.38 -8.99 -8.58
C GLU A 10 6.31 -8.07 -9.13
N GLY A 11 5.32 -7.80 -8.32
CA GLY A 11 4.34 -6.78 -8.61
C GLY A 11 4.53 -5.60 -7.68
N PHE A 12 4.07 -4.44 -8.11
CA PHE A 12 4.08 -3.23 -7.31
C PHE A 12 2.68 -2.66 -7.27
N ALA A 13 2.27 -2.18 -6.12
CA ALA A 13 0.95 -1.60 -5.97
C ALA A 13 1.01 -0.39 -5.05
N GLY A 14 0.16 0.58 -5.35
CA GLY A 14 -0.07 1.70 -4.46
C GLY A 14 -1.54 1.71 -4.07
N LEU A 15 -1.82 1.98 -2.81
CA LEU A 15 -3.17 2.05 -2.30
C LEU A 15 -3.45 3.41 -1.72
N ASP A 16 -4.53 4.01 -2.19
CA ASP A 16 -5.08 5.24 -1.62
C ASP A 16 -6.34 4.86 -0.87
N VAL A 17 -6.27 4.89 0.47
CA VAL A 17 -7.31 4.38 1.34
C VAL A 17 -8.14 5.52 1.90
N SER A 18 -9.45 5.46 1.67
CA SER A 18 -10.40 6.39 2.27
C SER A 18 -11.42 5.62 3.09
N ALA A 19 -12.32 6.34 3.75
CA ALA A 19 -13.33 5.72 4.61
C ALA A 19 -14.19 4.71 3.86
N ARG A 20 -14.51 4.99 2.61
CA ARG A 20 -15.46 4.18 1.83
C ARG A 20 -14.84 3.35 0.73
N GLU A 21 -13.69 3.74 0.28
CA GLU A 21 -13.13 3.18 -0.94
C GLU A 21 -11.62 3.05 -0.87
N ILE A 22 -11.11 2.05 -1.53
CA ILE A 22 -9.67 1.86 -1.69
C ILE A 22 -9.36 1.89 -3.17
N SER A 23 -8.58 2.88 -3.60
CA SER A 23 -8.12 2.95 -4.98
C SER A 23 -6.77 2.26 -5.08
N VAL A 24 -6.60 1.44 -6.09
CA VAL A 24 -5.39 0.65 -6.27
C VAL A 24 -4.81 0.92 -7.64
N ALA A 25 -3.52 1.19 -7.70
CA ALA A 25 -2.78 1.17 -8.95
C ALA A 25 -1.78 0.04 -8.86
N ARG A 26 -1.65 -0.71 -9.93
CA ARG A 26 -0.83 -1.90 -9.94
C ARG A 26 -0.02 -1.99 -11.22
N ARG A 27 1.22 -2.47 -11.10
CA ARG A 27 2.04 -2.82 -12.26
C ARG A 27 2.86 -4.07 -11.95
N GLN A 28 3.22 -4.82 -12.98
CA GLN A 28 4.01 -6.02 -12.82
C GLN A 28 5.40 -5.83 -13.41
N GLY A 29 6.39 -6.25 -12.65
CA GLY A 29 7.76 -6.30 -13.15
C GLY A 29 8.22 -4.99 -13.76
N LYS A 30 8.65 -5.07 -14.98
CA LYS A 30 9.18 -3.91 -15.71
C LYS A 30 8.12 -3.14 -16.49
N GLU A 31 6.89 -3.56 -16.42
CA GLU A 31 5.84 -2.83 -17.10
C GLU A 31 5.66 -1.46 -16.49
N GLU A 32 5.57 -0.45 -17.32
CA GLU A 32 5.39 0.90 -16.82
C GLU A 32 3.93 1.31 -16.75
N LYS A 33 3.08 0.54 -17.38
CA LYS A 33 1.66 0.86 -17.44
C LYS A 33 0.94 0.41 -16.17
N HIS A 34 0.19 1.32 -15.59
CA HIS A 34 -0.62 1.01 -14.42
C HIS A 34 -1.98 0.49 -14.80
N VAL A 35 -2.45 -0.48 -14.04
CA VAL A 35 -3.85 -0.90 -14.08
C VAL A 35 -4.48 -0.40 -12.80
N VAL A 36 -5.58 0.32 -12.90
CA VAL A 36 -6.23 0.97 -11.75
C VAL A 36 -7.57 0.31 -11.49
N ALA A 37 -7.86 0.05 -10.22
CA ALA A 37 -9.11 -0.54 -9.79
C ALA A 37 -9.54 0.09 -8.47
N SER A 38 -10.79 -0.12 -8.12
CA SER A 38 -11.35 0.44 -6.90
C SER A 38 -12.12 -0.64 -6.16
N PHE A 39 -12.03 -0.62 -4.85
CA PHE A 39 -12.68 -1.61 -4.00
C PHE A 39 -13.38 -0.91 -2.85
N ALA A 40 -14.52 -1.42 -2.43
CA ALA A 40 -15.19 -0.88 -1.26
C ALA A 40 -14.35 -1.15 -0.01
N ASN A 41 -14.32 -0.19 0.90
CA ASN A 41 -13.58 -0.35 2.14
C ASN A 41 -14.46 -1.05 3.18
N ASN A 42 -14.74 -2.32 2.94
CA ASN A 42 -15.52 -3.19 3.80
C ASN A 42 -15.02 -4.63 3.64
N ALA A 43 -15.59 -5.56 4.39
CA ALA A 43 -15.10 -6.94 4.41
C ALA A 43 -15.04 -7.58 3.03
N SER A 44 -16.10 -7.42 2.21
CA SER A 44 -16.12 -8.01 0.90
C SER A 44 -15.12 -7.34 -0.05
N GLY A 45 -14.99 -6.01 0.03
CA GLY A 45 -14.01 -5.27 -0.75
C GLY A 45 -12.58 -5.64 -0.39
N HIS A 46 -12.30 -5.86 0.89
CA HIS A 46 -10.96 -6.26 1.34
C HIS A 46 -10.58 -7.63 0.80
N LYS A 47 -11.53 -8.54 0.76
CA LYS A 47 -11.29 -9.86 0.21
C LYS A 47 -10.99 -9.80 -1.28
N ALA A 48 -11.76 -9.01 -2.00
CA ALA A 48 -11.55 -8.81 -3.43
C ALA A 48 -10.21 -8.12 -3.71
N LEU A 49 -9.83 -7.17 -2.87
CA LEU A 49 -8.55 -6.47 -2.98
C LEU A 49 -7.38 -7.42 -2.83
N LEU A 50 -7.42 -8.30 -1.83
CA LEU A 50 -6.33 -9.28 -1.64
C LEU A 50 -6.18 -10.18 -2.86
N ALA A 51 -7.28 -10.69 -3.39
CA ALA A 51 -7.25 -11.55 -4.56
C ALA A 51 -6.67 -10.80 -5.78
N TYR A 52 -7.04 -9.53 -5.93
CA TYR A 52 -6.57 -8.71 -7.03
C TYR A 52 -5.07 -8.44 -6.93
N LEU A 53 -4.57 -8.14 -5.72
CA LEU A 53 -3.17 -7.80 -5.53
C LEU A 53 -2.22 -8.93 -5.86
N VAL A 54 -2.60 -10.17 -5.60
CA VAL A 54 -1.72 -11.31 -5.83
C VAL A 54 -1.91 -11.98 -7.18
N LEU A 55 -2.88 -11.48 -7.97
CA LEU A 55 -3.19 -12.09 -9.25
C LEU A 55 -2.01 -12.01 -10.21
N GLY A 56 -1.52 -13.14 -10.63
CA GLY A 56 -0.45 -13.21 -11.64
C GLY A 56 0.95 -12.88 -11.12
N THR A 57 1.13 -12.79 -9.80
CA THR A 57 2.44 -12.49 -9.23
C THR A 57 2.72 -13.43 -8.06
N GLU A 58 3.99 -13.62 -7.76
CA GLU A 58 4.39 -14.40 -6.59
C GLU A 58 4.60 -13.53 -5.37
N ARG A 59 4.96 -12.27 -5.59
CA ARG A 59 5.22 -11.33 -4.51
C ARG A 59 4.84 -9.93 -4.96
N VAL A 60 4.21 -9.18 -4.07
CA VAL A 60 3.80 -7.81 -4.37
C VAL A 60 4.28 -6.89 -3.25
N ARG A 61 4.90 -5.80 -3.65
CA ARG A 61 5.26 -4.72 -2.74
C ARG A 61 4.19 -3.65 -2.81
N VAL A 62 3.54 -3.43 -1.68
CA VAL A 62 2.40 -2.52 -1.57
C VAL A 62 2.80 -1.31 -0.76
N CYS A 63 2.57 -0.14 -1.33
CA CYS A 63 2.87 1.12 -0.68
C CYS A 63 1.58 1.87 -0.35
N LEU A 64 1.48 2.33 0.90
CA LEU A 64 0.38 3.15 1.36
C LEU A 64 0.94 4.43 1.97
N GLU A 65 0.18 5.51 1.91
CA GLU A 65 0.52 6.72 2.62
C GLU A 65 0.08 6.58 4.06
N ALA A 66 0.96 6.93 4.99
CA ALA A 66 0.67 6.82 6.41
C ALA A 66 -0.19 7.99 6.86
N SER A 67 -1.48 7.89 6.61
CA SER A 67 -2.42 8.96 6.94
C SER A 67 -3.61 8.39 7.70
N GLY A 68 -3.59 8.58 9.00
CA GLY A 68 -4.70 8.18 9.85
C GLY A 68 -4.78 6.69 10.12
N ASN A 69 -5.90 6.29 10.71
CA ASN A 69 -6.07 4.92 11.19
C ASN A 69 -6.48 3.93 10.11
N TYR A 70 -7.05 4.42 9.02
CA TYR A 70 -7.42 3.56 7.91
C TYR A 70 -6.20 2.87 7.30
N SER A 71 -5.11 3.62 7.16
CA SER A 71 -3.89 3.06 6.58
C SER A 71 -3.25 2.04 7.51
N LEU A 72 -3.30 2.25 8.83
CA LEU A 72 -2.76 1.28 9.78
C LEU A 72 -3.55 -0.04 9.72
N ASP A 73 -4.87 0.04 9.73
CA ASP A 73 -5.70 -1.15 9.67
C ASP A 73 -5.45 -1.93 8.38
N ARG A 74 -5.32 -1.23 7.26
CA ARG A 74 -5.02 -1.88 5.99
C ARG A 74 -3.63 -2.48 5.98
N ALA A 75 -2.65 -1.76 6.52
CA ALA A 75 -1.28 -2.27 6.58
C ALA A 75 -1.19 -3.55 7.40
N LEU A 76 -1.89 -3.61 8.53
CA LEU A 76 -1.92 -4.81 9.36
C LEU A 76 -2.53 -5.99 8.61
N ALA A 77 -3.66 -5.76 7.94
CA ALA A 77 -4.34 -6.81 7.20
C ALA A 77 -3.49 -7.33 6.03
N LEU A 78 -2.85 -6.41 5.30
CA LEU A 78 -2.00 -6.77 4.17
C LEU A 78 -0.72 -7.46 4.62
N HIS A 79 -0.12 -6.99 5.70
CA HIS A 79 1.10 -7.57 6.24
C HIS A 79 0.92 -9.03 6.64
N ALA A 80 -0.28 -9.42 7.02
CA ALA A 80 -0.58 -10.79 7.40
C ALA A 80 -0.54 -11.77 6.21
N HIS A 81 -0.59 -11.26 4.97
CA HIS A 81 -0.60 -12.11 3.79
C HIS A 81 0.83 -12.42 3.36
N CYS A 82 1.15 -13.69 3.19
CA CYS A 82 2.52 -14.14 2.92
C CYS A 82 3.12 -13.64 1.61
N GLN A 83 2.30 -13.31 0.63
CA GLN A 83 2.78 -12.82 -0.66
C GLN A 83 2.95 -11.31 -0.72
N LEU A 84 2.55 -10.59 0.33
CA LEU A 84 2.58 -9.14 0.33
C LEU A 84 3.65 -8.60 1.26
N GLU A 85 4.37 -7.60 0.77
CA GLU A 85 5.27 -6.78 1.57
C GLU A 85 4.68 -5.39 1.60
N VAL A 86 4.68 -4.76 2.75
CA VAL A 86 4.00 -3.49 2.95
C VAL A 86 5.00 -2.40 3.34
N SER A 87 4.82 -1.22 2.79
CA SER A 87 5.54 -0.03 3.21
C SER A 87 4.54 1.09 3.47
N LEU A 88 4.67 1.72 4.62
CA LEU A 88 3.92 2.93 4.93
C LEU A 88 4.83 4.12 4.71
N VAL A 89 4.42 5.02 3.84
CA VAL A 89 5.24 6.17 3.45
C VAL A 89 4.72 7.43 4.12
N ASN A 90 5.61 8.20 4.70
CA ASN A 90 5.29 9.49 5.27
C ASN A 90 4.67 10.40 4.20
N PRO A 91 3.56 11.09 4.48
CA PRO A 91 2.90 11.96 3.48
C PRO A 91 3.83 12.99 2.85
N ARG A 92 4.74 13.55 3.62
CA ARG A 92 5.69 14.53 3.11
C ARG A 92 6.64 13.91 2.09
N ARG A 93 7.13 12.72 2.38
CA ARG A 93 8.02 12.00 1.47
C ARG A 93 7.28 11.59 0.20
N ALA A 94 6.06 11.12 0.33
CA ALA A 94 5.23 10.76 -0.82
C ALA A 94 5.00 11.97 -1.72
N ARG A 95 4.74 13.14 -1.13
CA ARG A 95 4.53 14.36 -1.88
C ARG A 95 5.79 14.82 -2.62
N ARG A 96 6.95 14.73 -1.97
CA ARG A 96 8.21 15.08 -2.62
C ARG A 96 8.49 14.18 -3.81
N PHE A 97 8.20 12.90 -3.66
CA PHE A 97 8.36 11.96 -4.76
C PHE A 97 7.41 12.30 -5.90
N ALA A 98 6.15 12.62 -5.59
CA ALA A 98 5.16 13.00 -6.59
C ALA A 98 5.64 14.23 -7.40
N GLU A 99 6.17 15.22 -6.71
CA GLU A 99 6.71 16.42 -7.38
C GLU A 99 7.87 16.06 -8.30
N SER A 100 8.69 15.09 -7.92
CA SER A 100 9.84 14.70 -8.75
C SER A 100 9.44 14.02 -10.05
N LEU A 101 8.20 13.56 -10.16
CA LEU A 101 7.72 12.95 -11.41
C LEU A 101 7.48 13.99 -12.51
N GLY A 102 7.50 15.27 -12.16
CA GLY A 102 7.61 16.34 -13.15
C GLY A 102 6.33 16.85 -13.80
N GLU A 103 5.26 16.12 -13.75
CA GLU A 103 4.01 16.50 -14.39
C GLU A 103 2.91 16.92 -13.43
N ARG A 104 3.28 17.16 -12.17
CA ARG A 104 2.29 17.41 -11.12
C ARG A 104 2.57 18.75 -10.46
N SER A 105 1.52 19.45 -10.08
CA SER A 105 1.67 20.64 -9.29
C SER A 105 1.78 20.26 -7.81
N LYS A 106 2.20 21.22 -6.98
CA LYS A 106 2.35 20.99 -5.55
C LYS A 106 1.04 20.68 -4.85
N THR A 107 -0.07 21.06 -5.48
CA THR A 107 -1.39 20.87 -4.88
C THR A 107 -2.07 19.59 -5.32
N ASP A 108 -1.48 18.87 -6.29
CA ASP A 108 -2.05 17.62 -6.72
C ASP A 108 -1.96 16.58 -5.60
N PRO A 109 -3.03 15.84 -5.32
CA PRO A 109 -2.98 14.83 -4.28
C PRO A 109 -2.07 13.67 -4.67
N VAL A 110 -1.52 13.01 -3.67
CA VAL A 110 -0.78 11.77 -3.87
C VAL A 110 -1.80 10.66 -4.04
N ASP A 111 -1.86 10.08 -5.21
CA ASP A 111 -2.83 9.03 -5.52
C ASP A 111 -2.18 7.64 -5.58
N ALA A 112 -2.98 6.63 -5.89
CA ALA A 112 -2.51 5.25 -5.93
C ALA A 112 -1.40 5.04 -6.97
N ARG A 113 -1.45 5.76 -8.10
CA ARG A 113 -0.42 5.62 -9.13
C ARG A 113 0.93 6.12 -8.66
N VAL A 114 0.94 7.23 -7.94
CA VAL A 114 2.17 7.77 -7.35
C VAL A 114 2.74 6.78 -6.36
N LEU A 115 1.89 6.21 -5.51
CA LEU A 115 2.33 5.24 -4.51
C LEU A 115 2.86 3.95 -5.16
N CYS A 116 2.25 3.53 -6.26
CA CYS A 116 2.74 2.39 -7.02
C CYS A 116 4.15 2.65 -7.56
N GLU A 117 4.37 3.84 -8.14
CA GLU A 117 5.68 4.21 -8.65
C GLU A 117 6.70 4.35 -7.52
N TYR A 118 6.26 4.83 -6.37
CA TYR A 118 7.12 4.89 -5.20
C TYR A 118 7.63 3.49 -4.83
N ALA A 119 6.71 2.51 -4.79
CA ALA A 119 7.07 1.13 -4.49
C ALA A 119 8.07 0.57 -5.50
N ALA A 120 7.92 0.92 -6.77
CA ALA A 120 8.75 0.39 -7.83
C ALA A 120 10.12 1.05 -7.93
N ARG A 121 10.22 2.34 -7.63
CA ARG A 121 11.43 3.11 -7.91
C ARG A 121 12.28 3.48 -6.70
N MET A 122 11.66 3.65 -5.53
CA MET A 122 12.38 4.10 -4.36
C MET A 122 12.96 2.92 -3.59
N PRO A 123 14.05 3.12 -2.85
CA PRO A 123 14.57 2.06 -2.00
C PRO A 123 13.49 1.52 -1.09
N TRP A 124 13.33 0.21 -1.04
CA TRP A 124 12.25 -0.41 -0.30
C TRP A 124 12.55 -0.43 1.19
N VAL A 125 11.62 0.09 1.97
CA VAL A 125 11.70 0.05 3.43
C VAL A 125 10.46 -0.66 3.92
N ALA A 126 10.63 -1.88 4.41
CA ALA A 126 9.52 -2.67 4.90
C ALA A 126 8.96 -2.06 6.17
N TRP A 127 7.64 -1.96 6.24
CA TRP A 127 6.97 -1.50 7.43
C TRP A 127 7.05 -2.57 8.53
N GLN A 128 7.37 -2.12 9.73
CA GLN A 128 7.41 -3.02 10.89
C GLN A 128 6.14 -2.80 11.69
N PRO A 129 5.29 -3.84 11.83
CA PRO A 129 4.07 -3.67 12.60
C PRO A 129 4.38 -3.41 14.06
N PRO A 130 3.57 -2.56 14.73
CA PRO A 130 3.73 -2.33 16.17
C PRO A 130 3.51 -3.62 16.94
N SER A 131 4.12 -3.72 18.11
CA SER A 131 3.89 -4.86 19.01
C SER A 131 2.44 -4.86 19.48
N LEU A 132 1.98 -6.02 19.97
CA LEU A 132 0.64 -6.10 20.56
C LEU A 132 0.46 -5.13 21.70
N LEU A 133 1.48 -4.95 22.52
CA LEU A 133 1.43 -4.00 23.63
C LEU A 133 1.25 -2.56 23.10
N ALA A 134 2.02 -2.17 22.10
CA ALA A 134 1.91 -0.85 21.53
C ALA A 134 0.53 -0.60 20.91
N LEU A 135 -0.04 -1.60 20.25
CA LEU A 135 -1.38 -1.50 19.68
C LEU A 135 -2.44 -1.36 20.78
N ARG A 136 -2.29 -2.09 21.87
CA ARG A 136 -3.22 -1.97 23.01
C ARG A 136 -3.15 -0.59 23.64
N LEU A 137 -1.94 -0.06 23.82
CA LEU A 137 -1.77 1.28 24.37
C LEU A 137 -2.40 2.34 23.48
N ARG A 138 -2.27 2.20 22.19
CA ARG A 138 -2.92 3.14 21.25
C ARG A 138 -4.44 3.07 21.36
N ALA A 139 -5.00 1.89 21.50
CA ALA A 139 -6.45 1.73 21.65
C ALA A 139 -6.96 2.39 22.92
N ILE A 140 -6.18 2.36 24.00
CA ILE A 140 -6.56 2.96 25.28
C ILE A 140 -6.48 4.48 25.23
N THR A 141 -5.45 5.02 24.60
CA THR A 141 -5.17 6.45 24.61
C THR A 141 -5.78 7.21 23.45
N ALA A 142 -6.13 6.53 22.38
CA ALA A 142 -6.69 7.20 21.21
C ALA A 142 -8.14 7.67 21.49
N PRO A 143 -8.53 8.81 20.90
CA PRO A 143 -9.94 9.23 21.01
C PRO A 143 -10.84 8.24 20.26
N SER A 144 -12.12 8.26 20.61
CA SER A 144 -13.10 7.42 19.93
C SER A 144 -13.11 7.71 18.43
N ARG A 145 -13.22 6.67 17.66
CA ARG A 145 -13.24 6.79 16.20
C ARG A 145 -14.64 6.60 15.67
N PRO A 146 -15.08 7.44 14.76
CA PRO A 146 -16.44 7.32 14.23
C PRO A 146 -16.68 6.03 13.44
N TRP A 147 -15.62 5.41 12.98
CA TRP A 147 -15.74 4.19 12.18
C TRP A 147 -15.45 2.92 12.99
N ALA A 148 -15.15 3.05 14.23
CA ALA A 148 -14.79 1.91 15.09
C ALA A 148 -16.02 1.15 15.55
#